data_2605c62e327258d6186dfab42fdc4523
#
_entry.id   2605c62e327258d6186dfab42fdc4523
#
_cell.length_a   1.000
_cell.length_b   1.000
_cell.length_c   1.000
_cell.angle_alpha   90.00
_cell.angle_beta   90.00
_cell.angle_gamma   90.00
#
_symmetry.space_group_name_H-M   'P 1'
#
loop_
_entity.id
_entity.type
_entity.pdbx_description
1 polymer ?
#
loop_
_entity_poly.entity_id
_entity_poly.type
_entity_poly.pdbx_seq_one_letter_code
_entity_poly.pdbx_strand_id
1 'polypeptide(L)'
;MFLSIKNIPKVKWSSKKPLNFKPKFSTFVYLCIGLGIFGLGEGLLIVSYTGASPWSVLAQGISLNVGFSIGVVTFFVSIFALSLWIFLDQKPGIGTILNIIIIAAMIDLSIAIFETPQSIIDQLFMAIIAVLLVGLGSGIYLIANLGPGPRDGLMTGLQKKTNLPIAAVRASLEITVVSIGWYLGGTVGIGTLLFAFGIGPAVALGLFLVKKIFS
;
A
#
# COMPACT_ATOMS: atom_id res chain seq x y z
N MET A 1 2.32 20.66 -11.91
CA MET A 1 1.00 20.22 -12.38
C MET A 1 0.71 18.74 -12.09
N PHE A 2 1.73 17.88 -11.91
CA PHE A 2 1.56 16.45 -11.61
C PHE A 2 1.18 16.11 -10.16
N LEU A 3 1.51 16.96 -9.20
CA LEU A 3 1.34 16.72 -7.76
C LEU A 3 -0.03 17.11 -7.18
N SER A 4 -0.96 17.63 -7.98
CA SER A 4 -2.27 18.08 -7.48
C SER A 4 -3.45 17.32 -8.10
N ILE A 5 -3.41 15.99 -8.09
CA ILE A 5 -4.58 15.19 -8.45
C ILE A 5 -5.57 15.26 -7.29
N LYS A 6 -6.51 16.20 -7.37
CA LYS A 6 -7.58 16.37 -6.36
C LYS A 6 -8.62 15.23 -6.39
N ASN A 7 -8.75 14.53 -7.51
CA ASN A 7 -9.72 13.44 -7.68
C ASN A 7 -9.09 12.28 -8.44
N ILE A 8 -9.40 11.04 -8.05
CA ILE A 8 -8.98 9.83 -8.76
C ILE A 8 -9.61 9.85 -10.15
N PRO A 9 -8.81 9.77 -11.23
CA PRO A 9 -9.32 9.77 -12.60
C PRO A 9 -10.15 8.52 -12.87
N LYS A 10 -11.19 8.66 -13.72
CA LYS A 10 -11.98 7.52 -14.22
C LYS A 10 -11.56 7.21 -15.64
N VAL A 11 -11.45 5.91 -15.95
CA VAL A 11 -11.14 5.41 -17.29
C VAL A 11 -12.22 4.40 -17.73
N LYS A 12 -12.17 3.91 -18.97
CA LYS A 12 -13.20 3.03 -19.55
C LYS A 12 -13.51 1.78 -18.73
N TRP A 13 -12.52 1.24 -18.04
CA TRP A 13 -12.66 0.04 -17.20
C TRP A 13 -12.93 0.33 -15.71
N SER A 14 -12.91 1.58 -15.26
CA SER A 14 -13.22 1.94 -13.87
C SER A 14 -14.64 1.52 -13.48
N SER A 15 -14.83 1.04 -12.26
CA SER A 15 -16.17 0.82 -11.71
C SER A 15 -16.89 2.16 -11.48
N LYS A 16 -18.19 2.18 -11.82
CA LYS A 16 -19.02 3.37 -11.57
C LYS A 16 -19.28 3.63 -10.08
N LYS A 17 -19.28 2.56 -9.27
CA LYS A 17 -19.55 2.60 -7.82
C LYS A 17 -18.44 1.88 -7.06
N PRO A 18 -17.98 2.41 -5.91
CA PRO A 18 -16.91 1.78 -5.11
C PRO A 18 -17.33 0.46 -4.46
N LEU A 19 -18.62 0.29 -4.14
CA LEU A 19 -19.18 -0.94 -3.55
C LEU A 19 -19.85 -1.82 -4.62
N ASN A 20 -19.21 -1.99 -5.76
CA ASN A 20 -19.70 -2.87 -6.81
C ASN A 20 -19.16 -4.29 -6.60
N PHE A 21 -20.05 -5.22 -6.19
CA PHE A 21 -19.71 -6.63 -5.98
C PHE A 21 -19.78 -7.49 -7.26
N LYS A 22 -20.20 -6.91 -8.38
CA LYS A 22 -20.22 -7.55 -9.71
C LYS A 22 -19.54 -6.62 -10.73
N PRO A 23 -18.20 -6.38 -10.59
CA PRO A 23 -17.47 -5.52 -11.52
C PRO A 23 -17.36 -6.19 -12.89
N LYS A 24 -17.04 -5.38 -13.90
CA LYS A 24 -16.63 -5.91 -15.20
C LYS A 24 -15.37 -6.76 -15.04
N PHE A 25 -15.22 -7.81 -15.85
CA PHE A 25 -14.03 -8.68 -15.81
C PHE A 25 -12.73 -7.88 -15.97
N SER A 26 -12.69 -6.93 -16.91
CA SER A 26 -11.51 -6.05 -17.10
C SER A 26 -11.18 -5.23 -15.84
N THR A 27 -12.19 -4.66 -15.15
CA THR A 27 -11.98 -3.93 -13.89
C THR A 27 -11.37 -4.81 -12.81
N PHE A 28 -11.86 -6.05 -12.70
CA PHE A 28 -11.35 -7.03 -11.74
C PHE A 28 -9.90 -7.42 -12.05
N VAL A 29 -9.58 -7.70 -13.31
CA VAL A 29 -8.22 -8.05 -13.74
C VAL A 29 -7.24 -6.91 -13.46
N TYR A 30 -7.57 -5.67 -13.85
CA TYR A 30 -6.70 -4.52 -13.56
C TYR A 30 -6.56 -4.25 -12.06
N LEU A 31 -7.60 -4.49 -11.25
CA LEU A 31 -7.48 -4.44 -9.80
C LEU A 31 -6.43 -5.43 -9.30
N CYS A 32 -6.53 -6.70 -9.70
CA CYS A 32 -5.58 -7.74 -9.27
C CYS A 32 -4.15 -7.43 -9.72
N ILE A 33 -3.95 -6.97 -10.96
CA ILE A 33 -2.65 -6.55 -11.47
C ILE A 33 -2.09 -5.39 -10.63
N GLY A 34 -2.91 -4.36 -10.36
CA GLY A 34 -2.49 -3.21 -9.55
C GLY A 34 -2.09 -3.61 -8.13
N LEU A 35 -2.87 -4.47 -7.48
CA LEU A 35 -2.56 -4.98 -6.15
C LEU A 35 -1.32 -5.89 -6.15
N GLY A 36 -1.13 -6.69 -7.20
CA GLY A 36 0.07 -7.50 -7.39
C GLY A 36 1.33 -6.66 -7.52
N ILE A 37 1.30 -5.62 -8.36
CA ILE A 37 2.42 -4.68 -8.52
C ILE A 37 2.69 -3.92 -7.22
N PHE A 38 1.64 -3.52 -6.49
CA PHE A 38 1.77 -2.88 -5.18
C PHE A 38 2.50 -3.80 -4.20
N GLY A 39 2.02 -5.04 -4.04
CA GLY A 39 2.61 -6.01 -3.13
C GLY A 39 4.05 -6.39 -3.50
N LEU A 40 4.35 -6.53 -4.81
CA LEU A 40 5.70 -6.72 -5.31
C LEU A 40 6.62 -5.56 -4.87
N GLY A 41 6.17 -4.31 -5.04
CA GLY A 41 6.93 -3.14 -4.61
C GLY A 41 7.17 -3.12 -3.09
N GLU A 42 6.16 -3.43 -2.27
CA GLU A 42 6.32 -3.54 -0.81
C GLU A 42 7.36 -4.63 -0.44
N GLY A 43 7.29 -5.80 -1.09
CA GLY A 43 8.24 -6.88 -0.87
C GLY A 43 9.66 -6.53 -1.30
N LEU A 44 9.85 -5.91 -2.47
CA LEU A 44 11.17 -5.43 -2.93
C LEU A 44 11.77 -4.38 -2.00
N LEU A 45 10.94 -3.49 -1.42
CA LEU A 45 11.42 -2.52 -0.45
C LEU A 45 11.94 -3.21 0.82
N ILE A 46 11.29 -4.28 1.28
CA ILE A 46 11.78 -5.10 2.40
C ILE A 46 13.09 -5.79 2.03
N VAL A 47 13.15 -6.43 0.86
CA VAL A 47 14.34 -7.14 0.34
C VAL A 47 15.52 -6.21 0.13
N SER A 48 15.29 -4.93 -0.20
CA SER A 48 16.37 -3.95 -0.36
C SER A 48 17.22 -3.74 0.89
N TYR A 49 16.69 -4.13 2.06
CA TYR A 49 17.34 -3.98 3.38
C TYR A 49 17.69 -2.54 3.77
N THR A 50 17.13 -1.54 3.05
CA THR A 50 17.36 -0.11 3.32
C THR A 50 16.33 0.49 4.29
N GLY A 51 15.36 -0.30 4.73
CA GLY A 51 14.17 0.09 5.49
C GLY A 51 12.90 -0.17 4.69
N ALA A 52 11.78 -0.31 5.35
CA ALA A 52 10.48 -0.66 4.76
C ALA A 52 9.46 0.47 4.89
N SER A 53 8.27 0.33 4.26
CA SER A 53 7.16 1.25 4.48
C SER A 53 6.68 1.18 5.94
N PRO A 54 6.07 2.23 6.51
CA PRO A 54 5.68 2.27 7.92
C PRO A 54 4.89 1.03 8.40
N TRP A 55 3.93 0.58 7.62
CA TRP A 55 3.12 -0.60 7.94
C TRP A 55 3.89 -1.91 7.76
N SER A 56 4.83 -1.96 6.82
CA SER A 56 5.70 -3.11 6.62
C SER A 56 6.77 -3.19 7.70
N VAL A 57 7.23 -2.06 8.25
CA VAL A 57 8.07 -2.04 9.46
C VAL A 57 7.32 -2.65 10.65
N LEU A 58 6.03 -2.30 10.84
CA LEU A 58 5.20 -2.91 11.87
C LEU A 58 5.05 -4.43 11.66
N ALA A 59 4.72 -4.84 10.43
CA ALA A 59 4.55 -6.25 10.11
C ALA A 59 5.86 -7.04 10.31
N GLN A 60 7.00 -6.49 9.90
CA GLN A 60 8.33 -7.07 10.09
C GLN A 60 8.68 -7.21 11.58
N GLY A 61 8.47 -6.14 12.38
CA GLY A 61 8.71 -6.19 13.81
C GLY A 61 7.86 -7.25 14.51
N ILE A 62 6.57 -7.35 14.19
CA ILE A 62 5.72 -8.41 14.75
C ILE A 62 6.19 -9.78 14.27
N SER A 63 6.50 -9.97 12.98
CA SER A 63 6.99 -11.22 12.39
C SER A 63 8.19 -11.79 13.15
N LEU A 64 9.17 -10.96 13.49
CA LEU A 64 10.36 -11.34 14.24
C LEU A 64 10.05 -11.90 15.64
N ASN A 65 8.94 -11.46 16.26
CA ASN A 65 8.56 -11.87 17.61
C ASN A 65 7.60 -13.07 17.64
N VAL A 66 6.81 -13.28 16.57
CA VAL A 66 5.81 -14.37 16.55
C VAL A 66 6.19 -15.54 15.65
N GLY A 67 7.25 -15.39 14.82
CA GLY A 67 7.74 -16.46 13.94
C GLY A 67 6.90 -16.73 12.69
N PHE A 68 5.89 -15.89 12.36
CA PHE A 68 5.16 -15.96 11.10
C PHE A 68 5.88 -15.16 10.01
N SER A 69 5.58 -15.45 8.72
CA SER A 69 6.11 -14.65 7.62
C SER A 69 5.58 -13.20 7.66
N ILE A 70 6.32 -12.27 7.03
CA ILE A 70 5.94 -10.86 7.00
C ILE A 70 4.60 -10.68 6.27
N GLY A 71 4.34 -11.45 5.20
CA GLY A 71 3.07 -11.42 4.48
C GLY A 71 1.91 -11.91 5.35
N VAL A 72 2.06 -13.02 6.09
CA VAL A 72 1.04 -13.50 7.03
C VAL A 72 0.74 -12.45 8.09
N VAL A 73 1.77 -11.82 8.67
CA VAL A 73 1.56 -10.74 9.65
C VAL A 73 0.88 -9.53 8.99
N THR A 74 1.27 -9.15 7.76
CA THR A 74 0.62 -8.08 6.99
C THR A 74 -0.86 -8.36 6.77
N PHE A 75 -1.23 -9.62 6.50
CA PHE A 75 -2.62 -10.05 6.39
C PHE A 75 -3.39 -9.78 7.69
N PHE A 76 -2.88 -10.21 8.84
CA PHE A 76 -3.54 -10.01 10.13
C PHE A 76 -3.59 -8.54 10.56
N VAL A 77 -2.52 -7.77 10.34
CA VAL A 77 -2.49 -6.32 10.57
C VAL A 77 -3.54 -5.61 9.72
N SER A 78 -3.72 -6.05 8.47
CA SER A 78 -4.74 -5.50 7.56
C SER A 78 -6.17 -5.85 8.00
N ILE A 79 -6.40 -7.07 8.51
CA ILE A 79 -7.69 -7.45 9.13
C ILE A 79 -7.95 -6.62 10.38
N PHE A 80 -6.94 -6.41 11.22
CA PHE A 80 -7.08 -5.55 12.40
C PHE A 80 -7.44 -4.11 11.99
N ALA A 81 -6.73 -3.53 11.02
CA ALA A 81 -7.06 -2.21 10.49
C ALA A 81 -8.49 -2.15 9.94
N LEU A 82 -8.94 -3.21 9.23
CA LEU A 82 -10.30 -3.32 8.72
C LEU A 82 -11.35 -3.44 9.84
N SER A 83 -11.06 -4.14 10.94
CA SER A 83 -11.99 -4.27 12.08
C SER A 83 -12.29 -2.92 12.71
N LEU A 84 -11.34 -2.00 12.72
CA LEU A 84 -11.55 -0.64 13.23
C LEU A 84 -12.54 0.18 12.38
N TRP A 85 -12.82 -0.23 11.12
CA TRP A 85 -13.80 0.43 10.27
C TRP A 85 -15.23 0.37 10.84
N ILE A 86 -15.53 -0.64 11.66
CA ILE A 86 -16.83 -0.76 12.36
C ILE A 86 -17.12 0.50 13.16
N PHE A 87 -16.09 1.10 13.77
CA PHE A 87 -16.21 2.33 14.56
C PHE A 87 -16.14 3.61 13.70
N LEU A 88 -15.84 3.48 12.42
CA LEU A 88 -15.58 4.61 11.51
C LEU A 88 -16.61 4.71 10.38
N ASP A 89 -17.69 3.91 10.42
CA ASP A 89 -18.75 3.87 9.41
C ASP A 89 -18.24 3.69 7.97
N GLN A 90 -17.09 2.99 7.82
CA GLN A 90 -16.55 2.66 6.52
C GLN A 90 -17.08 1.29 6.05
N LYS A 91 -17.27 1.14 4.73
CA LYS A 91 -17.77 -0.11 4.15
C LYS A 91 -16.72 -0.73 3.23
N PRO A 92 -16.29 -1.98 3.46
CA PRO A 92 -15.33 -2.66 2.62
C PRO A 92 -15.94 -3.02 1.26
N GLY A 93 -15.17 -2.83 0.19
CA GLY A 93 -15.49 -3.31 -1.15
C GLY A 93 -14.69 -4.56 -1.51
N ILE A 94 -14.90 -5.09 -2.73
CA ILE A 94 -14.09 -6.21 -3.26
C ILE A 94 -12.60 -5.84 -3.26
N GLY A 95 -12.28 -4.61 -3.65
CA GLY A 95 -10.90 -4.13 -3.67
C GLY A 95 -10.26 -4.13 -2.28
N THR A 96 -11.02 -3.86 -1.22
CA THR A 96 -10.54 -3.93 0.17
C THR A 96 -10.13 -5.35 0.56
N ILE A 97 -10.97 -6.34 0.22
CA ILE A 97 -10.71 -7.75 0.55
C ILE A 97 -9.51 -8.29 -0.25
N LEU A 98 -9.49 -8.02 -1.55
CA LEU A 98 -8.38 -8.45 -2.42
C LEU A 98 -7.07 -7.77 -2.06
N ASN A 99 -7.10 -6.52 -1.59
CA ASN A 99 -5.92 -5.81 -1.10
C ASN A 99 -5.25 -6.57 0.05
N ILE A 100 -6.02 -7.05 1.03
CA ILE A 100 -5.52 -7.82 2.17
C ILE A 100 -4.81 -9.09 1.70
N ILE A 101 -5.43 -9.82 0.78
CA ILE A 101 -4.96 -11.14 0.35
C ILE A 101 -3.76 -11.01 -0.60
N ILE A 102 -3.91 -10.20 -1.68
CA ILE A 102 -2.92 -10.14 -2.76
C ILE A 102 -1.64 -9.48 -2.30
N ILE A 103 -1.73 -8.37 -1.55
CA ILE A 103 -0.52 -7.68 -1.08
C ILE A 103 0.27 -8.57 -0.11
N ALA A 104 -0.41 -9.24 0.83
CA ALA A 104 0.22 -10.16 1.77
C ALA A 104 0.95 -11.31 1.05
N ALA A 105 0.28 -11.96 0.09
CA ALA A 105 0.86 -13.04 -0.70
C ALA A 105 2.06 -12.55 -1.55
N MET A 106 1.94 -11.37 -2.17
CA MET A 106 3.01 -10.82 -3.01
C MET A 106 4.22 -10.38 -2.21
N ILE A 107 4.07 -9.93 -0.97
CA ILE A 107 5.20 -9.63 -0.08
C ILE A 107 6.00 -10.92 0.18
N ASP A 108 5.36 -11.99 0.61
CA ASP A 108 6.05 -13.26 0.89
C ASP A 108 6.66 -13.85 -0.39
N LEU A 109 5.96 -13.79 -1.51
CA LEU A 109 6.48 -14.24 -2.80
C LEU A 109 7.73 -13.45 -3.20
N SER A 110 7.73 -12.13 -3.02
CA SER A 110 8.89 -11.28 -3.34
C SER A 110 10.08 -11.62 -2.46
N ILE A 111 9.87 -11.80 -1.15
CA ILE A 111 10.94 -12.19 -0.22
C ILE A 111 11.51 -13.58 -0.55
N ALA A 112 10.68 -14.50 -1.05
CA ALA A 112 11.10 -15.83 -1.44
C ALA A 112 11.90 -15.88 -2.76
N ILE A 113 11.62 -14.94 -3.68
CA ILE A 113 12.22 -14.96 -5.04
C ILE A 113 13.46 -14.06 -5.15
N PHE A 114 13.43 -12.90 -4.50
CA PHE A 114 14.48 -11.89 -4.65
C PHE A 114 15.48 -11.96 -3.49
N GLU A 115 16.75 -11.86 -3.82
CA GLU A 115 17.84 -11.78 -2.86
C GLU A 115 18.19 -10.32 -2.55
N THR A 116 18.64 -10.06 -1.32
CA THR A 116 19.14 -8.75 -0.91
C THR A 116 20.42 -8.42 -1.68
N PRO A 117 20.49 -7.29 -2.40
CA PRO A 117 21.69 -6.90 -3.11
C PRO A 117 22.87 -6.65 -2.15
N GLN A 118 24.07 -7.00 -2.60
CA GLN A 118 25.29 -6.88 -1.78
C GLN A 118 25.78 -5.44 -1.66
N SER A 119 25.57 -4.64 -2.72
CA SER A 119 26.02 -3.24 -2.77
C SER A 119 24.91 -2.32 -2.22
N ILE A 120 25.29 -1.33 -1.42
CA ILE A 120 24.38 -0.29 -0.94
C ILE A 120 23.75 0.51 -2.08
N ILE A 121 24.47 0.67 -3.19
CA ILE A 121 23.96 1.37 -4.38
C ILE A 121 22.82 0.56 -5.00
N ASP A 122 22.97 -0.74 -5.15
CA ASP A 122 21.94 -1.61 -5.71
C ASP A 122 20.75 -1.75 -4.76
N GLN A 123 20.99 -1.75 -3.44
CA GLN A 123 19.93 -1.70 -2.43
C GLN A 123 19.09 -0.42 -2.56
N LEU A 124 19.73 0.74 -2.68
CA LEU A 124 19.04 2.02 -2.86
C LEU A 124 18.30 2.07 -4.20
N PHE A 125 18.90 1.54 -5.26
CA PHE A 125 18.26 1.46 -6.57
C PHE A 125 17.01 0.56 -6.52
N MET A 126 17.11 -0.60 -5.88
CA MET A 126 15.97 -1.49 -5.63
C MET A 126 14.87 -0.78 -4.83
N ALA A 127 15.22 -0.02 -3.78
CA ALA A 127 14.26 0.74 -2.99
C ALA A 127 13.54 1.82 -3.81
N ILE A 128 14.24 2.54 -4.70
CA ILE A 128 13.61 3.52 -5.60
C ILE A 128 12.63 2.83 -6.54
N ILE A 129 13.02 1.73 -7.17
CA ILE A 129 12.13 0.93 -8.03
C ILE A 129 10.93 0.45 -7.24
N ALA A 130 11.13 -0.05 -6.02
CA ALA A 130 10.08 -0.50 -5.14
C ALA A 130 9.02 0.59 -4.87
N VAL A 131 9.44 1.80 -4.51
CA VAL A 131 8.53 2.93 -4.28
C VAL A 131 7.75 3.31 -5.55
N LEU A 132 8.41 3.28 -6.72
CA LEU A 132 7.75 3.54 -8.01
C LEU A 132 6.72 2.45 -8.36
N LEU A 133 7.01 1.17 -8.08
CA LEU A 133 6.07 0.07 -8.28
C LEU A 133 4.86 0.19 -7.33
N VAL A 134 5.09 0.51 -6.05
CA VAL A 134 3.99 0.77 -5.11
C VAL A 134 3.12 1.91 -5.62
N GLY A 135 3.72 2.99 -6.13
CA GLY A 135 3.00 4.13 -6.71
C GLY A 135 2.19 3.74 -7.96
N LEU A 136 2.77 2.98 -8.88
CA LEU A 136 2.09 2.50 -10.09
C LEU A 136 0.94 1.55 -9.73
N GLY A 137 1.20 0.56 -8.87
CA GLY A 137 0.20 -0.38 -8.38
C GLY A 137 -0.97 0.35 -7.71
N SER A 138 -0.66 1.35 -6.86
CA SER A 138 -1.65 2.24 -6.25
C SER A 138 -2.50 2.96 -7.30
N GLY A 139 -1.86 3.51 -8.33
CA GLY A 139 -2.56 4.19 -9.43
C GLY A 139 -3.59 3.28 -10.12
N ILE A 140 -3.20 2.04 -10.41
CA ILE A 140 -4.06 1.06 -11.07
C ILE A 140 -5.24 0.67 -10.15
N TYR A 141 -4.97 0.24 -8.89
CA TYR A 141 -6.05 -0.25 -8.02
C TYR A 141 -7.02 0.85 -7.60
N LEU A 142 -6.54 2.08 -7.39
CA LEU A 142 -7.40 3.22 -7.05
C LEU A 142 -8.34 3.57 -8.21
N ILE A 143 -7.86 3.53 -9.46
CA ILE A 143 -8.66 3.77 -10.67
C ILE A 143 -9.72 2.68 -10.86
N ALA A 144 -9.47 1.44 -10.41
CA ALA A 144 -10.47 0.38 -10.44
C ALA A 144 -11.74 0.75 -9.65
N ASN A 145 -11.62 1.58 -8.62
CA ASN A 145 -12.73 2.11 -7.80
C ASN A 145 -13.64 1.01 -7.25
N LEU A 146 -13.03 -0.01 -6.60
CA LEU A 146 -13.73 -1.16 -5.98
C LEU A 146 -13.57 -1.22 -4.45
N GLY A 147 -13.30 -0.10 -3.84
CA GLY A 147 -13.06 0.08 -2.41
C GLY A 147 -11.60 0.40 -2.11
N PRO A 148 -11.34 1.23 -1.08
CA PRO A 148 -9.99 1.57 -0.66
C PRO A 148 -9.33 0.40 0.07
N GLY A 149 -8.00 0.42 0.17
CA GLY A 149 -7.28 -0.51 1.04
C GLY A 149 -7.64 -0.32 2.52
N PRO A 150 -7.41 -1.34 3.37
CA PRO A 150 -7.76 -1.27 4.81
C PRO A 150 -7.14 -0.05 5.51
N ARG A 151 -5.89 0.25 5.20
CA ARG A 151 -5.14 1.39 5.76
C ARG A 151 -5.68 2.73 5.29
N ASP A 152 -6.01 2.84 4.00
CA ASP A 152 -6.57 4.05 3.39
C ASP A 152 -7.96 4.38 3.95
N GLY A 153 -8.80 3.35 4.12
CA GLY A 153 -10.11 3.50 4.73
C GLY A 153 -10.04 3.85 6.21
N LEU A 154 -9.07 3.31 6.95
CA LEU A 154 -8.80 3.71 8.33
C LEU A 154 -8.44 5.21 8.40
N MET A 155 -7.53 5.67 7.55
CA MET A 155 -7.13 7.09 7.49
C MET A 155 -8.31 8.00 7.14
N THR A 156 -9.09 7.64 6.11
CA THR A 156 -10.24 8.44 5.67
C THR A 156 -11.39 8.40 6.68
N GLY A 157 -11.60 7.28 7.36
CA GLY A 157 -12.59 7.15 8.42
C GLY A 157 -12.24 8.00 9.64
N LEU A 158 -10.99 7.95 10.10
CA LEU A 158 -10.50 8.80 11.18
C LEU A 158 -10.56 10.28 10.81
N GLN A 159 -10.19 10.64 9.60
CA GLN A 159 -10.28 12.01 9.11
C GLN A 159 -11.71 12.55 9.20
N LYS A 160 -12.70 11.76 8.78
CA LYS A 160 -14.12 12.16 8.87
C LYS A 160 -14.60 12.30 10.32
N LYS A 161 -14.15 11.41 11.21
CA LYS A 161 -14.60 11.40 12.60
C LYS A 161 -13.94 12.47 13.46
N THR A 162 -12.69 12.81 13.18
CA THR A 162 -11.91 13.79 13.94
C THR A 162 -11.94 15.20 13.35
N ASN A 163 -12.37 15.36 12.10
CA ASN A 163 -12.27 16.60 11.31
C ASN A 163 -10.84 17.14 11.17
N LEU A 164 -9.83 16.33 11.45
CA LEU A 164 -8.43 16.70 11.25
C LEU A 164 -8.05 16.66 9.76
N PRO A 165 -7.05 17.42 9.31
CA PRO A 165 -6.51 17.30 7.96
C PRO A 165 -6.01 15.87 7.70
N ILE A 166 -6.31 15.31 6.52
CA ILE A 166 -5.90 13.94 6.16
C ILE A 166 -4.39 13.71 6.28
N ALA A 167 -3.58 14.74 6.01
CA ALA A 167 -2.13 14.67 6.17
C ALA A 167 -1.72 14.46 7.63
N ALA A 168 -2.40 15.12 8.58
CA ALA A 168 -2.12 14.95 10.01
C ALA A 168 -2.52 13.56 10.50
N VAL A 169 -3.70 13.05 10.09
CA VAL A 169 -4.17 11.70 10.42
C VAL A 169 -3.20 10.65 9.87
N ARG A 170 -2.79 10.80 8.60
CA ARG A 170 -1.83 9.91 7.96
C ARG A 170 -0.49 9.93 8.70
N ALA A 171 0.08 11.10 8.93
CA ALA A 171 1.36 11.24 9.61
C ALA A 171 1.32 10.62 11.02
N SER A 172 0.25 10.87 11.79
CA SER A 172 0.09 10.30 13.13
C SER A 172 0.04 8.78 13.11
N LEU A 173 -0.75 8.19 12.20
CA LEU A 173 -0.82 6.73 12.04
C LEU A 173 0.53 6.14 11.59
N GLU A 174 1.16 6.72 10.57
CA GLU A 174 2.44 6.24 10.05
C GLU A 174 3.56 6.34 11.10
N ILE A 175 3.63 7.43 11.86
CA ILE A 175 4.59 7.57 12.96
C ILE A 175 4.31 6.54 14.05
N THR A 176 3.06 6.32 14.41
CA THR A 176 2.70 5.33 15.44
C THR A 176 3.10 3.92 15.03
N VAL A 177 2.71 3.50 13.81
CA VAL A 177 3.00 2.12 13.37
C VAL A 177 4.49 1.89 13.13
N VAL A 178 5.22 2.88 12.58
CA VAL A 178 6.66 2.74 12.38
C VAL A 178 7.41 2.70 13.71
N SER A 179 7.00 3.50 14.70
CA SER A 179 7.63 3.51 16.02
C SER A 179 7.43 2.18 16.74
N ILE A 180 6.20 1.63 16.73
CA ILE A 180 5.91 0.32 17.31
C ILE A 180 6.70 -0.78 16.58
N GLY A 181 6.68 -0.77 15.24
CA GLY A 181 7.38 -1.76 14.45
C GLY A 181 8.90 -1.72 14.65
N TRP A 182 9.48 -0.54 14.73
CA TRP A 182 10.89 -0.35 15.03
C TRP A 182 11.27 -0.85 16.43
N TYR A 183 10.47 -0.52 17.43
CA TYR A 183 10.65 -1.04 18.80
C TYR A 183 10.62 -2.57 18.85
N LEU A 184 9.82 -3.20 18.00
CA LEU A 184 9.72 -4.67 17.85
C LEU A 184 10.84 -5.28 16.97
N GLY A 185 11.77 -4.48 16.47
CA GLY A 185 12.90 -4.93 15.65
C GLY A 185 12.73 -4.78 14.14
N GLY A 186 11.65 -4.16 13.68
CA GLY A 186 11.45 -3.85 12.26
C GLY A 186 12.49 -2.85 11.73
N THR A 187 12.85 -2.98 10.45
CA THR A 187 13.95 -2.22 9.84
C THR A 187 13.48 -0.84 9.39
N VAL A 188 14.01 0.21 10.01
CA VAL A 188 13.83 1.61 9.63
C VAL A 188 15.15 2.14 9.05
N GLY A 189 15.08 2.85 7.94
CA GLY A 189 16.28 3.40 7.30
C GLY A 189 15.98 4.37 6.16
N ILE A 190 16.96 4.55 5.26
CA ILE A 190 16.82 5.46 4.11
C ILE A 190 15.64 5.06 3.22
N GLY A 191 15.39 3.76 3.03
CA GLY A 191 14.23 3.25 2.28
C GLY A 191 12.90 3.68 2.90
N THR A 192 12.80 3.73 4.24
CA THR A 192 11.60 4.24 4.93
C THR A 192 11.39 5.72 4.64
N LEU A 193 12.45 6.52 4.62
CA LEU A 193 12.38 7.94 4.26
C LEU A 193 12.02 8.13 2.78
N LEU A 194 12.66 7.35 1.88
CA LEU A 194 12.32 7.34 0.45
C LEU A 194 10.84 7.01 0.23
N PHE A 195 10.31 6.04 0.96
CA PHE A 195 8.88 5.72 0.91
C PHE A 195 8.03 6.89 1.43
N ALA A 196 8.32 7.40 2.62
CA ALA A 196 7.51 8.43 3.26
C ALA A 196 7.37 9.70 2.40
N PHE A 197 8.46 10.14 1.75
CA PHE A 197 8.46 11.33 0.89
C PHE A 197 8.16 11.02 -0.58
N GLY A 198 8.52 9.83 -1.06
CA GLY A 198 8.42 9.43 -2.46
C GLY A 198 7.08 8.83 -2.86
N ILE A 199 6.32 8.22 -1.93
CA ILE A 199 5.09 7.50 -2.28
C ILE A 199 4.00 8.44 -2.84
N GLY A 200 3.86 9.65 -2.31
CA GLY A 200 2.90 10.63 -2.81
C GLY A 200 3.11 10.97 -4.29
N PRO A 201 4.30 11.46 -4.68
CA PRO A 201 4.67 11.67 -6.09
C PRO A 201 4.56 10.41 -6.95
N ALA A 202 4.97 9.24 -6.44
CA ALA A 202 4.90 7.98 -7.18
C ALA A 202 3.44 7.56 -7.49
N VAL A 203 2.52 7.70 -6.53
CA VAL A 203 1.09 7.47 -6.74
C VAL A 203 0.52 8.46 -7.76
N ALA A 204 0.88 9.74 -7.66
CA ALA A 204 0.44 10.76 -8.63
C ALA A 204 0.92 10.42 -10.06
N LEU A 205 2.16 9.97 -10.19
CA LEU A 205 2.72 9.49 -11.47
C LEU A 205 1.96 8.26 -11.97
N GLY A 206 1.70 7.27 -11.10
CA GLY A 206 0.93 6.07 -11.44
C GLY A 206 -0.47 6.41 -11.96
N LEU A 207 -1.21 7.27 -11.25
CA LEU A 207 -2.53 7.75 -11.67
C LEU A 207 -2.47 8.45 -13.04
N PHE A 208 -1.46 9.28 -13.26
CA PHE A 208 -1.27 9.97 -14.53
C PHE A 208 -0.99 9.02 -15.69
N LEU A 209 -0.05 8.07 -15.50
CA LEU A 209 0.31 7.09 -16.53
C LEU A 209 -0.88 6.20 -16.90
N VAL A 210 -1.59 5.67 -15.91
CA VAL A 210 -2.76 4.83 -16.16
C VAL A 210 -3.86 5.62 -16.87
N LYS A 211 -4.12 6.86 -16.44
CA LYS A 211 -5.06 7.72 -17.17
C LYS A 211 -4.63 7.93 -18.62
N LYS A 212 -3.36 8.24 -18.87
CA LYS A 212 -2.85 8.51 -20.22
C LYS A 212 -2.97 7.29 -21.14
N ILE A 213 -2.76 6.07 -20.61
CA ILE A 213 -2.80 4.83 -21.41
C ILE A 213 -4.24 4.40 -21.71
N PHE A 214 -5.20 4.64 -20.78
CA PHE A 214 -6.57 4.09 -20.86
C PHE A 214 -7.68 5.13 -21.02
N SER A 215 -7.35 6.38 -21.33
CA SER A 215 -8.33 7.46 -21.61
C SER A 215 -9.10 7.25 -22.90
#